data_cf4f0e9bb3f091de08c8ec210abae5f8
#
_entry.id   cf4f0e9bb3f091de08c8ec210abae5f8
#
_cell.length_a   1.000
_cell.length_b   1.000
_cell.length_c   1.000
_cell.angle_alpha   90.00
_cell.angle_beta   90.00
_cell.angle_gamma   90.00
#
_symmetry.space_group_name_H-M   'P 1'
#
loop_
_entity.id
_entity.type
_entity.pdbx_description
1 polymer ?
#
loop_
_entity_poly.entity_id
_entity_poly.type
_entity_poly.pdbx_seq_one_letter_code
_entity_poly.pdbx_strand_id
1 'polypeptide(L)'
;MREFLKDVWMHGGEESRAITPENITGEKGRAAMSASHLGVGRKGSCCVPLESGETITLADIEGPGIIRHIWMTVPDKTAAGSFVMRDLVLRFYWDDEETPSVECPVGDFFCNGFGERAIVNSMPICVNPTGGMNCYFEMPFRKHAKVTLTSEHPGFIKYIFYTFNYALTDVPDDAMYFHARFNRERSTRRGVDYTVLDGVRGKGYYVGTYMALCALELSLIHISEPTRPLYIS
;
A
#
# COMPACT_ATOMS: atom_id res chain seq x y z
N MET A 1 21.38 -3.31 12.80
CA MET A 1 20.02 -3.32 12.18
C MET A 1 19.06 -3.84 13.23
N ARG A 2 18.01 -3.09 13.56
CA ARG A 2 16.98 -3.56 14.50
C ARG A 2 15.98 -4.44 13.76
N GLU A 3 15.72 -5.60 14.28
CA GLU A 3 14.61 -6.44 13.81
C GLU A 3 13.34 -5.98 14.51
N PHE A 4 12.37 -5.45 13.79
CA PHE A 4 11.16 -4.81 14.33
C PHE A 4 10.47 -5.60 15.44
N LEU A 5 10.26 -6.89 15.26
CA LEU A 5 9.61 -7.73 16.29
C LEU A 5 10.55 -8.12 17.43
N LYS A 6 11.86 -8.21 17.16
CA LYS A 6 12.85 -8.63 18.16
C LYS A 6 13.24 -7.53 19.11
N ASP A 7 13.27 -6.29 18.62
CA ASP A 7 13.77 -5.12 19.35
C ASP A 7 12.67 -4.14 19.76
N VAL A 8 11.39 -4.54 19.65
CA VAL A 8 10.21 -3.70 19.95
C VAL A 8 10.20 -3.15 21.39
N TRP A 9 10.88 -3.81 22.31
CA TRP A 9 11.01 -3.42 23.71
C TRP A 9 12.14 -2.38 23.95
N MET A 10 12.97 -2.10 22.94
CA MET A 10 14.09 -1.16 23.07
C MET A 10 13.72 0.21 22.52
N HIS A 11 13.91 1.25 23.33
CA HIS A 11 13.79 2.62 22.86
C HIS A 11 14.97 3.00 21.95
N GLY A 12 14.67 3.36 20.69
CA GLY A 12 15.64 3.62 19.65
C GLY A 12 16.14 5.04 19.48
N GLY A 13 15.60 5.98 20.21
CA GLY A 13 15.83 7.41 19.95
C GLY A 13 15.04 7.92 18.74
N GLU A 14 14.25 7.08 18.10
CA GLU A 14 13.41 7.44 16.96
C GLU A 14 12.19 8.24 17.43
N GLU A 15 11.74 9.17 16.61
CA GLU A 15 10.50 9.88 16.84
C GLU A 15 9.36 9.27 16.04
N SER A 16 8.45 8.55 16.71
CA SER A 16 7.28 7.94 16.10
C SER A 16 6.22 8.99 15.80
N ARG A 17 5.66 8.91 14.60
CA ARG A 17 4.62 9.80 14.05
C ARG A 17 3.53 9.02 13.36
N ALA A 18 2.37 9.65 13.18
CA ALA A 18 1.27 9.10 12.40
C ALA A 18 0.57 10.19 11.60
N ILE A 19 0.37 9.94 10.31
CA ILE A 19 -0.52 10.71 9.45
C ILE A 19 -1.85 9.97 9.35
N THR A 20 -2.92 10.70 9.59
CA THR A 20 -4.30 10.23 9.49
C THR A 20 -5.19 11.37 8.98
N PRO A 21 -6.44 11.14 8.57
CA PRO A 21 -7.38 12.23 8.26
C PRO A 21 -7.58 13.24 9.41
N GLU A 22 -7.28 12.86 10.65
CA GLU A 22 -7.35 13.73 11.83
C GLU A 22 -6.03 14.43 12.17
N ASN A 23 -4.94 14.06 11.48
CA ASN A 23 -3.61 14.66 11.63
C ASN A 23 -2.84 14.53 10.30
N ILE A 24 -3.27 15.28 9.30
CA ILE A 24 -2.78 15.18 7.91
C ILE A 24 -1.33 15.58 7.74
N THR A 25 -0.77 16.34 8.67
CA THR A 25 0.65 16.79 8.65
C THR A 25 1.55 15.88 9.50
N GLY A 26 1.00 14.91 10.22
CA GLY A 26 1.77 14.09 11.14
C GLY A 26 2.41 14.85 12.30
N GLU A 27 1.91 16.04 12.64
CA GLU A 27 2.46 16.91 13.67
C GLU A 27 2.40 16.24 15.04
N LYS A 28 3.48 16.39 15.82
CA LYS A 28 3.60 15.80 17.16
C LYS A 28 2.56 16.35 18.14
N GLY A 29 1.89 15.45 18.84
CA GLY A 29 0.87 15.81 19.83
C GLY A 29 -0.44 16.31 19.23
N ARG A 30 -0.64 16.21 17.91
CA ARG A 30 -1.86 16.66 17.22
C ARG A 30 -2.82 15.54 16.84
N ALA A 31 -2.49 14.29 17.14
CA ALA A 31 -3.39 13.16 16.91
C ALA A 31 -4.73 13.37 17.62
N ALA A 32 -5.83 13.06 16.93
CA ALA A 32 -7.22 13.21 17.43
C ALA A 32 -7.58 14.62 17.91
N MET A 33 -6.90 15.66 17.40
CA MET A 33 -7.19 17.06 17.76
C MET A 33 -8.24 17.71 16.87
N SER A 34 -8.71 17.06 15.81
CA SER A 34 -9.80 17.56 14.98
C SER A 34 -11.06 17.71 15.82
N ALA A 35 -11.64 18.92 15.78
CA ALA A 35 -12.88 19.18 16.48
C ALA A 35 -14.08 18.66 15.69
N SER A 36 -14.99 17.99 16.36
CA SER A 36 -16.33 17.65 15.87
C SER A 36 -17.39 18.33 16.73
N HIS A 37 -18.67 18.15 16.39
CA HIS A 37 -19.77 18.59 17.26
C HIS A 37 -19.74 17.91 18.65
N LEU A 38 -18.95 16.86 18.80
CA LEU A 38 -18.74 16.15 20.07
C LEU A 38 -17.54 16.71 20.87
N GLY A 39 -16.81 17.68 20.32
CA GLY A 39 -15.65 18.33 20.94
C GLY A 39 -14.30 17.69 20.57
N VAL A 40 -13.23 18.35 21.04
CA VAL A 40 -11.85 17.90 20.82
C VAL A 40 -11.61 16.51 21.44
N GLY A 41 -10.83 15.68 20.76
CA GLY A 41 -10.53 14.30 21.18
C GLY A 41 -11.62 13.29 20.83
N ARG A 42 -12.69 13.72 20.15
CA ARG A 42 -13.70 12.85 19.56
C ARG A 42 -13.44 12.70 18.06
N LYS A 43 -13.92 11.58 17.47
CA LYS A 43 -13.81 11.38 16.02
C LYS A 43 -14.52 12.52 15.28
N GLY A 44 -13.75 13.42 14.68
CA GLY A 44 -14.24 14.57 13.94
C GLY A 44 -14.03 14.47 12.45
N SER A 45 -12.91 13.85 12.03
CA SER A 45 -12.50 13.75 10.63
C SER A 45 -11.80 12.41 10.39
N CYS A 46 -12.49 11.30 10.66
CA CYS A 46 -11.88 9.96 10.63
C CYS A 46 -11.60 9.43 9.22
N CYS A 47 -12.11 10.07 8.19
CA CYS A 47 -11.96 9.69 6.79
C CYS A 47 -11.99 10.93 5.90
N VAL A 48 -11.56 10.77 4.67
CA VAL A 48 -11.65 11.78 3.61
C VAL A 48 -12.56 11.29 2.49
N PRO A 49 -13.31 12.17 1.84
CA PRO A 49 -13.98 11.88 0.58
C PRO A 49 -13.01 11.99 -0.60
N LEU A 50 -13.42 11.49 -1.76
CA LEU A 50 -12.67 11.64 -3.01
C LEU A 50 -13.65 11.68 -4.19
N GLU A 51 -13.53 12.72 -5.01
CA GLU A 51 -14.32 12.88 -6.22
C GLU A 51 -13.75 12.05 -7.38
N SER A 52 -14.58 11.79 -8.38
CA SER A 52 -14.13 11.15 -9.62
C SER A 52 -13.08 12.02 -10.33
N GLY A 53 -11.96 11.42 -10.71
CA GLY A 53 -10.84 12.09 -11.36
C GLY A 53 -9.94 12.92 -10.42
N GLU A 54 -10.29 13.02 -9.15
CA GLU A 54 -9.51 13.77 -8.17
C GLU A 54 -8.27 13.00 -7.71
N THR A 55 -7.22 13.74 -7.38
CA THR A 55 -6.02 13.23 -6.71
C THR A 55 -5.83 13.96 -5.39
N ILE A 56 -5.73 13.22 -4.30
CA ILE A 56 -5.42 13.75 -2.97
C ILE A 56 -4.06 13.26 -2.49
N THR A 57 -3.41 14.07 -1.66
CA THR A 57 -2.20 13.67 -0.94
C THR A 57 -2.62 13.01 0.38
N LEU A 58 -2.22 11.75 0.57
CA LEU A 58 -2.47 10.99 1.79
C LEU A 58 -1.37 11.21 2.83
N ALA A 59 -0.13 11.34 2.39
CA ALA A 59 1.02 11.62 3.24
C ALA A 59 2.02 12.51 2.50
N ASP A 60 2.60 13.44 3.24
CA ASP A 60 3.63 14.38 2.78
C ASP A 60 4.58 14.56 3.97
N ILE A 61 5.76 13.91 3.92
CA ILE A 61 6.61 13.71 5.08
C ILE A 61 8.01 14.22 4.78
N GLU A 62 8.40 15.30 5.46
CA GLU A 62 9.79 15.74 5.50
C GLU A 62 10.62 14.79 6.36
N GLY A 63 11.76 14.34 5.83
CA GLY A 63 12.61 13.33 6.44
C GLY A 63 13.97 13.85 6.93
N PRO A 64 14.89 12.94 7.20
CA PRO A 64 14.86 11.49 6.89
C PRO A 64 13.93 10.66 7.79
N GLY A 65 13.46 9.54 7.24
CA GLY A 65 12.54 8.68 8.00
C GLY A 65 12.24 7.33 7.35
N ILE A 66 11.39 6.57 8.01
CA ILE A 66 10.95 5.23 7.57
C ILE A 66 9.45 5.12 7.77
N ILE A 67 8.68 4.92 6.70
CA ILE A 67 7.28 4.46 6.84
C ILE A 67 7.32 3.00 7.26
N ARG A 68 6.67 2.65 8.38
CA ARG A 68 6.72 1.31 8.97
C ARG A 68 5.44 0.53 8.84
N HIS A 69 4.32 1.23 8.73
CA HIS A 69 3.04 0.59 8.62
C HIS A 69 2.06 1.51 7.89
N ILE A 70 1.34 0.93 6.97
CA ILE A 70 0.22 1.57 6.29
C ILE A 70 -1.02 0.76 6.59
N TRP A 71 -2.05 1.42 7.12
CA TRP A 71 -3.38 0.87 7.24
C TRP A 71 -4.34 1.66 6.37
N MET A 72 -5.21 0.96 5.64
CA MET A 72 -6.22 1.57 4.81
C MET A 72 -7.51 0.74 4.79
N THR A 73 -8.64 1.40 4.63
CA THR A 73 -9.89 0.75 4.22
C THR A 73 -10.72 1.71 3.37
N VAL A 74 -11.31 1.15 2.33
CA VAL A 74 -12.15 1.85 1.35
C VAL A 74 -13.42 1.04 1.11
N PRO A 75 -14.52 1.60 0.60
CA PRO A 75 -15.70 0.83 0.24
C PRO A 75 -15.39 -0.09 -0.95
N ASP A 76 -16.10 -1.22 -1.05
CA ASP A 76 -15.97 -2.14 -2.20
C ASP A 76 -16.69 -1.61 -3.44
N LYS A 77 -17.76 -0.82 -3.20
CA LYS A 77 -18.65 -0.27 -4.22
C LYS A 77 -19.23 1.06 -3.79
N THR A 78 -19.67 1.84 -4.78
CA THR A 78 -20.50 3.05 -4.61
C THR A 78 -21.82 2.89 -5.36
N ALA A 79 -22.64 3.91 -5.36
CA ALA A 79 -23.84 3.94 -6.22
C ALA A 79 -23.50 3.95 -7.73
N ALA A 80 -22.29 4.37 -8.10
CA ALA A 80 -21.82 4.42 -9.47
C ALA A 80 -21.21 3.10 -9.97
N GLY A 81 -20.93 2.14 -9.10
CA GLY A 81 -20.39 0.84 -9.50
C GLY A 81 -19.59 0.11 -8.43
N SER A 82 -19.15 -1.08 -8.80
CA SER A 82 -18.25 -1.94 -8.03
C SER A 82 -16.79 -1.62 -8.36
N PHE A 83 -15.87 -2.35 -7.73
CA PHE A 83 -14.43 -2.34 -8.02
C PHE A 83 -13.69 -1.06 -7.60
N VAL A 84 -14.17 -0.34 -6.59
CA VAL A 84 -13.51 0.87 -6.06
C VAL A 84 -12.02 0.62 -5.76
N MET A 85 -11.66 -0.52 -5.20
CA MET A 85 -10.27 -0.87 -4.90
C MET A 85 -9.38 -1.02 -6.16
N ARG A 86 -9.99 -1.26 -7.34
CA ARG A 86 -9.30 -1.32 -8.64
C ARG A 86 -9.18 0.05 -9.29
N ASP A 87 -10.14 0.92 -9.03
CA ASP A 87 -10.26 2.25 -9.62
C ASP A 87 -9.51 3.31 -8.81
N LEU A 88 -9.00 2.97 -7.63
CA LEU A 88 -8.15 3.83 -6.81
C LEU A 88 -6.69 3.53 -7.08
N VAL A 89 -5.95 4.53 -7.58
CA VAL A 89 -4.52 4.39 -7.91
C VAL A 89 -3.67 5.03 -6.82
N LEU A 90 -2.85 4.20 -6.17
CA LEU A 90 -1.91 4.58 -5.13
C LEU A 90 -0.52 4.84 -5.74
N ARG A 91 0.09 6.01 -5.43
CA ARG A 91 1.43 6.37 -5.89
C ARG A 91 2.31 6.83 -4.74
N PHE A 92 3.56 6.37 -4.74
CA PHE A 92 4.58 6.78 -3.77
C PHE A 92 5.76 7.40 -4.52
N TYR A 93 6.25 8.50 -3.98
CA TYR A 93 7.39 9.26 -4.49
C TYR A 93 8.41 9.41 -3.37
N TRP A 94 9.66 9.09 -3.65
CA TRP A 94 10.76 9.22 -2.69
C TRP A 94 11.67 10.37 -3.08
N ASP A 95 12.07 11.17 -2.09
CA ASP A 95 13.11 12.20 -2.21
C ASP A 95 12.91 13.15 -3.40
N ASP A 96 11.67 13.59 -3.61
CA ASP A 96 11.24 14.53 -4.66
C ASP A 96 11.37 14.00 -6.10
N GLU A 97 11.37 12.68 -6.30
CA GLU A 97 11.32 12.10 -7.63
C GLU A 97 10.04 12.53 -8.38
N GLU A 98 10.17 12.83 -9.68
CA GLU A 98 9.03 13.21 -10.51
C GLU A 98 8.15 12.01 -10.88
N THR A 99 8.76 10.82 -10.99
CA THR A 99 8.07 9.58 -11.34
C THR A 99 7.83 8.73 -10.10
N PRO A 100 6.65 8.12 -9.96
CA PRO A 100 6.37 7.32 -8.78
C PRO A 100 7.19 6.03 -8.76
N SER A 101 7.78 5.74 -7.62
CA SER A 101 8.42 4.44 -7.33
C SER A 101 7.42 3.32 -7.06
N VAL A 102 6.21 3.68 -6.65
CA VAL A 102 5.06 2.76 -6.54
C VAL A 102 3.91 3.36 -7.32
N GLU A 103 3.33 2.61 -8.24
CA GLU A 103 2.10 2.94 -8.94
C GLU A 103 1.29 1.67 -9.15
N CYS A 104 0.19 1.55 -8.44
CA CYS A 104 -0.70 0.40 -8.58
C CYS A 104 -2.10 0.67 -7.99
N PRO A 105 -3.12 -0.10 -8.41
CA PRO A 105 -4.41 -0.06 -7.76
C PRO A 105 -4.31 -0.42 -6.26
N VAL A 106 -5.12 0.24 -5.44
CA VAL A 106 -5.14 -0.02 -3.98
C VAL A 106 -5.38 -1.50 -3.68
N GLY A 107 -6.33 -2.13 -4.38
CA GLY A 107 -6.62 -3.54 -4.17
C GLY A 107 -5.40 -4.42 -4.46
N ASP A 108 -4.69 -4.16 -5.55
CA ASP A 108 -3.49 -4.94 -5.92
C ASP A 108 -2.34 -4.71 -4.95
N PHE A 109 -2.14 -3.49 -4.46
CA PHE A 109 -1.14 -3.19 -3.45
C PHE A 109 -1.34 -4.01 -2.16
N PHE A 110 -2.60 -4.22 -1.76
CA PHE A 110 -2.96 -4.99 -0.58
C PHE A 110 -3.42 -6.43 -0.89
N CYS A 111 -3.07 -6.98 -2.07
CA CYS A 111 -3.39 -8.36 -2.46
C CYS A 111 -4.90 -8.65 -2.59
N ASN A 112 -5.69 -7.69 -2.97
CA ASN A 112 -7.13 -7.81 -3.30
C ASN A 112 -7.38 -7.44 -4.76
N GLY A 113 -6.62 -8.00 -5.68
CA GLY A 113 -6.59 -7.65 -7.11
C GLY A 113 -7.88 -7.94 -7.89
N PHE A 114 -8.83 -8.68 -7.35
CA PHE A 114 -10.16 -8.85 -7.96
C PHE A 114 -11.11 -7.69 -7.63
N GLY A 115 -10.68 -6.72 -6.80
CA GLY A 115 -11.52 -5.59 -6.39
C GLY A 115 -12.59 -5.94 -5.37
N GLU A 116 -12.52 -7.14 -4.82
CA GLU A 116 -13.37 -7.64 -3.75
C GLU A 116 -12.53 -7.91 -2.51
N ARG A 117 -13.14 -7.80 -1.33
CA ARG A 117 -12.46 -8.08 -0.08
C ARG A 117 -12.14 -9.57 0.06
N ALA A 118 -10.88 -9.88 0.23
CA ALA A 118 -10.40 -11.20 0.55
C ALA A 118 -9.49 -11.14 1.78
N ILE A 119 -9.57 -12.16 2.63
CA ILE A 119 -8.67 -12.29 3.77
C ILE A 119 -7.28 -12.64 3.23
N VAL A 120 -6.29 -11.85 3.59
CA VAL A 120 -4.88 -12.10 3.28
C VAL A 120 -4.12 -12.22 4.57
N ASN A 121 -3.31 -13.27 4.67
CA ASN A 121 -2.47 -13.51 5.84
C ASN A 121 -1.04 -13.81 5.36
N SER A 122 -0.22 -12.79 5.35
CA SER A 122 1.21 -12.90 5.09
C SER A 122 1.98 -11.99 6.05
N MET A 123 3.31 -12.14 6.10
CA MET A 123 4.13 -11.29 6.95
C MET A 123 4.04 -9.80 6.55
N PRO A 124 4.22 -9.42 5.26
CA PRO A 124 4.22 -8.01 4.89
C PRO A 124 2.83 -7.43 4.63
N ILE A 125 1.86 -8.24 4.22
CA ILE A 125 0.51 -7.79 3.89
C ILE A 125 -0.52 -8.61 4.66
N CYS A 126 -1.42 -7.91 5.33
CA CYS A 126 -2.53 -8.53 6.04
C CYS A 126 -3.84 -7.79 5.73
N VAL A 127 -4.86 -8.53 5.32
CA VAL A 127 -6.21 -7.99 5.12
C VAL A 127 -7.16 -8.69 6.07
N ASN A 128 -7.73 -7.92 6.99
CA ASN A 128 -8.63 -8.40 8.02
C ASN A 128 -10.03 -8.70 7.44
N PRO A 129 -10.84 -9.55 8.08
CA PRO A 129 -12.15 -9.96 7.57
C PRO A 129 -13.11 -8.80 7.25
N THR A 130 -13.01 -7.67 7.95
CA THR A 130 -13.82 -6.47 7.72
C THR A 130 -13.22 -5.50 6.72
N GLY A 131 -12.12 -5.88 6.04
CA GLY A 131 -11.49 -5.10 4.96
C GLY A 131 -10.50 -4.05 5.44
N GLY A 132 -9.97 -4.16 6.66
CA GLY A 132 -8.79 -3.39 7.08
C GLY A 132 -7.55 -3.98 6.41
N MET A 133 -6.95 -3.21 5.51
CA MET A 133 -5.77 -3.60 4.73
C MET A 133 -4.52 -3.03 5.41
N ASN A 134 -3.50 -3.87 5.61
CA ASN A 134 -2.26 -3.51 6.29
C ASN A 134 -1.05 -3.86 5.44
N CYS A 135 -0.08 -2.95 5.40
CA CYS A 135 1.24 -3.18 4.82
C CYS A 135 2.32 -2.88 5.86
N TYR A 136 3.20 -3.84 6.08
CA TYR A 136 4.30 -3.78 7.06
C TYR A 136 5.68 -3.75 6.40
N PHE A 137 5.76 -3.53 5.09
CA PHE A 137 7.04 -3.24 4.46
C PHE A 137 7.59 -1.93 5.00
N GLU A 138 8.82 -1.96 5.50
CA GLU A 138 9.54 -0.73 5.87
C GLU A 138 10.00 0.00 4.60
N MET A 139 9.71 1.30 4.54
CA MET A 139 9.97 2.14 3.38
C MET A 139 10.82 3.34 3.81
N PRO A 140 12.15 3.24 3.76
CA PRO A 140 13.03 4.35 4.11
C PRO A 140 13.02 5.44 3.02
N PHE A 141 13.22 6.69 3.46
CA PHE A 141 13.43 7.86 2.60
C PHE A 141 14.43 8.80 3.26
N ARG A 142 15.25 9.49 2.47
CA ARG A 142 16.36 10.32 3.01
C ARG A 142 15.98 11.78 3.16
N LYS A 143 15.08 12.27 2.34
CA LYS A 143 14.65 13.67 2.33
C LYS A 143 13.15 13.81 2.48
N HIS A 144 12.40 13.11 1.65
CA HIS A 144 10.98 13.34 1.52
C HIS A 144 10.23 12.07 1.09
N ALA A 145 9.04 11.87 1.63
CA ALA A 145 8.12 10.81 1.19
C ALA A 145 6.74 11.40 0.91
N LYS A 146 6.28 11.26 -0.34
CA LYS A 146 4.95 11.69 -0.74
C LYS A 146 4.12 10.53 -1.22
N VAL A 147 2.89 10.43 -0.72
CA VAL A 147 1.92 9.41 -1.12
C VAL A 147 0.65 10.08 -1.60
N THR A 148 0.22 9.71 -2.80
CA THR A 148 -1.02 10.23 -3.40
C THR A 148 -2.00 9.12 -3.70
N LEU A 149 -3.27 9.48 -3.76
CA LEU A 149 -4.37 8.61 -4.16
C LEU A 149 -5.20 9.30 -5.23
N THR A 150 -5.34 8.68 -6.40
CA THR A 150 -6.16 9.16 -7.50
C THR A 150 -7.40 8.28 -7.65
N SER A 151 -8.58 8.87 -7.82
CA SER A 151 -9.80 8.15 -8.16
C SER A 151 -10.02 8.11 -9.66
N GLU A 152 -9.97 6.93 -10.26
CA GLU A 152 -10.48 6.65 -11.61
C GLU A 152 -11.92 6.08 -11.54
N HIS A 153 -12.49 5.96 -10.33
CA HIS A 153 -13.85 5.51 -10.13
C HIS A 153 -14.85 6.54 -10.66
N PRO A 154 -15.90 6.12 -11.39
CA PRO A 154 -16.86 7.06 -12.02
C PRO A 154 -17.71 7.84 -11.03
N GLY A 155 -17.72 7.47 -9.76
CA GLY A 155 -18.55 8.10 -8.73
C GLY A 155 -17.80 8.58 -7.51
N PHE A 156 -18.49 9.38 -6.72
CA PHE A 156 -18.03 9.90 -5.45
C PHE A 156 -17.76 8.80 -4.42
N ILE A 157 -16.59 8.80 -3.83
CA ILE A 157 -16.18 7.89 -2.75
C ILE A 157 -16.23 8.67 -1.44
N LYS A 158 -17.19 8.36 -0.60
CA LYS A 158 -17.47 9.11 0.64
C LYS A 158 -16.48 8.83 1.76
N TYR A 159 -15.94 7.61 1.82
CA TYR A 159 -15.20 7.14 2.99
C TYR A 159 -13.90 6.48 2.59
N ILE A 160 -12.78 7.19 2.79
CA ILE A 160 -11.43 6.65 2.69
C ILE A 160 -10.78 6.82 4.06
N PHE A 161 -10.51 5.71 4.73
CA PHE A 161 -9.83 5.70 6.03
C PHE A 161 -8.40 5.26 5.81
N TYR A 162 -7.44 5.95 6.43
CA TYR A 162 -6.03 5.59 6.30
C TYR A 162 -5.22 6.02 7.51
N THR A 163 -4.08 5.35 7.68
CA THR A 163 -3.04 5.72 8.63
C THR A 163 -1.68 5.36 8.04
N PHE A 164 -0.75 6.28 8.07
CA PHE A 164 0.66 6.06 7.81
C PHE A 164 1.42 6.22 9.12
N ASN A 165 1.91 5.12 9.67
CA ASN A 165 2.79 5.14 10.82
C ASN A 165 4.25 5.19 10.34
N TYR A 166 5.00 6.16 10.80
CA TYR A 166 6.39 6.37 10.40
C TYR A 166 7.25 6.79 11.57
N ALA A 167 8.57 6.68 11.40
CA ALA A 167 9.55 7.19 12.34
C ALA A 167 10.46 8.19 11.63
N LEU A 168 10.69 9.33 12.26
CA LEU A 168 11.77 10.24 11.89
C LEU A 168 13.05 9.71 12.53
N THR A 169 14.02 9.36 11.69
CA THR A 169 15.27 8.74 12.10
C THR A 169 16.29 8.85 10.99
N ASP A 170 17.56 8.75 11.33
CA ASP A 170 18.63 8.67 10.34
C ASP A 170 18.45 7.42 9.47
N VAL A 171 18.62 7.60 8.17
CA VAL A 171 18.55 6.54 7.16
C VAL A 171 19.94 6.31 6.58
N PRO A 172 20.50 5.08 6.65
CA PRO A 172 21.81 4.78 6.09
C PRO A 172 21.91 5.08 4.59
N ASP A 173 23.10 5.50 4.13
CA ASP A 173 23.34 5.83 2.73
C ASP A 173 23.13 4.64 1.77
N ASP A 174 23.28 3.42 2.27
CA ASP A 174 23.08 2.18 1.53
C ASP A 174 21.65 1.62 1.65
N ALA A 175 20.75 2.30 2.34
CA ALA A 175 19.33 1.91 2.40
C ALA A 175 18.70 1.96 1.01
N MET A 176 17.94 0.92 0.69
CA MET A 176 17.24 0.78 -0.59
C MET A 176 15.80 1.25 -0.47
N TYR A 177 15.31 1.92 -1.51
CA TYR A 177 13.93 2.37 -1.57
C TYR A 177 12.98 1.24 -1.92
N PHE A 178 11.76 1.35 -1.42
CA PHE A 178 10.69 0.43 -1.78
C PHE A 178 10.10 0.79 -3.14
N HIS A 179 9.98 -0.21 -4.01
CA HIS A 179 9.34 -0.09 -5.31
C HIS A 179 8.27 -1.16 -5.46
N ALA A 180 7.15 -0.81 -6.09
CA ALA A 180 6.13 -1.76 -6.50
C ALA A 180 5.60 -1.40 -7.89
N ARG A 181 5.46 -2.41 -8.74
CA ARG A 181 4.98 -2.24 -10.10
C ARG A 181 3.73 -3.08 -10.33
N PHE A 182 2.76 -2.47 -10.97
CA PHE A 182 1.56 -3.15 -11.44
C PHE A 182 1.70 -3.53 -12.90
N ASN A 183 1.31 -4.75 -13.24
CA ASN A 183 1.19 -5.22 -14.60
C ASN A 183 -0.08 -6.06 -14.75
N ARG A 184 -0.76 -5.94 -15.90
CA ARG A 184 -1.99 -6.68 -16.16
C ARG A 184 -2.07 -7.07 -17.62
N GLU A 185 -2.41 -8.34 -17.87
CA GLU A 185 -2.87 -8.82 -19.17
C GLU A 185 -4.31 -9.32 -19.05
N ARG A 186 -5.12 -9.03 -20.06
CA ARG A 186 -6.51 -9.52 -20.12
C ARG A 186 -6.56 -11.02 -20.45
N SER A 187 -5.62 -11.47 -21.27
CA SER A 187 -5.49 -12.87 -21.67
C SER A 187 -4.02 -13.16 -21.96
N THR A 188 -3.46 -14.11 -21.25
CA THR A 188 -2.10 -14.60 -21.52
C THR A 188 -2.05 -15.39 -22.82
N ARG A 189 -0.92 -15.37 -23.49
CA ARG A 189 -0.71 -16.14 -24.75
C ARG A 189 -0.23 -17.53 -24.37
N ARG A 190 -0.88 -18.56 -24.96
CA ARG A 190 -0.47 -19.95 -24.73
C ARG A 190 0.97 -20.17 -25.22
N GLY A 191 1.82 -20.77 -24.37
CA GLY A 191 3.22 -21.08 -24.67
C GLY A 191 4.15 -19.86 -24.64
N VAL A 192 3.68 -18.72 -24.12
CA VAL A 192 4.49 -17.52 -23.91
C VAL A 192 4.48 -17.20 -22.42
N ASP A 193 5.65 -16.97 -21.85
CA ASP A 193 5.78 -16.61 -20.44
C ASP A 193 5.17 -15.23 -20.17
N TYR A 194 4.45 -15.12 -19.04
CA TYR A 194 3.97 -13.84 -18.56
C TYR A 194 5.11 -13.11 -17.84
N THR A 195 5.47 -11.93 -18.34
CA THR A 195 6.54 -11.14 -17.75
C THR A 195 6.05 -10.46 -16.47
N VAL A 196 6.54 -10.94 -15.33
CA VAL A 196 6.24 -10.35 -14.01
C VAL A 196 7.05 -9.09 -13.78
N LEU A 197 8.33 -9.12 -14.12
CA LEU A 197 9.26 -8.01 -13.93
C LEU A 197 10.30 -8.01 -15.04
N ASP A 198 10.53 -6.86 -15.68
CA ASP A 198 11.51 -6.69 -16.72
C ASP A 198 12.20 -5.32 -16.61
N GLY A 199 13.43 -5.24 -17.14
CA GLY A 199 14.17 -3.99 -17.31
C GLY A 199 14.66 -3.35 -16.01
N VAL A 200 14.59 -4.01 -14.86
CA VAL A 200 15.11 -3.51 -13.58
C VAL A 200 16.63 -3.50 -13.59
N ARG A 201 17.22 -2.35 -13.25
CA ARG A 201 18.67 -2.19 -13.14
C ARG A 201 19.01 -1.60 -11.77
N GLY A 202 20.12 -2.05 -11.19
CA GLY A 202 20.60 -1.57 -9.90
C GLY A 202 20.82 -2.69 -8.89
N LYS A 203 21.09 -2.32 -7.65
CA LYS A 203 21.18 -3.24 -6.51
C LYS A 203 19.85 -3.25 -5.76
N GLY A 204 19.35 -4.40 -5.44
CA GLY A 204 18.08 -4.52 -4.72
C GLY A 204 17.76 -5.97 -4.37
N TYR A 205 16.64 -6.14 -3.67
CA TYR A 205 16.06 -7.45 -3.38
C TYR A 205 14.69 -7.55 -4.03
N TYR A 206 14.46 -8.64 -4.70
CA TYR A 206 13.12 -9.01 -5.12
C TYR A 206 12.38 -9.61 -3.92
N VAL A 207 11.41 -8.87 -3.40
CA VAL A 207 10.73 -9.21 -2.14
C VAL A 207 9.43 -10.00 -2.34
N GLY A 208 8.99 -10.16 -3.57
CA GLY A 208 7.86 -11.03 -3.90
C GLY A 208 6.94 -10.47 -4.99
N THR A 209 5.97 -11.29 -5.35
CA THR A 209 4.89 -10.97 -6.29
C THR A 209 3.55 -11.40 -5.70
N TYR A 210 2.58 -10.53 -5.80
CA TYR A 210 1.18 -10.90 -5.70
C TYR A 210 0.63 -11.14 -7.11
N MET A 211 -0.11 -12.22 -7.30
CA MET A 211 -0.70 -12.58 -8.59
C MET A 211 -2.17 -12.91 -8.44
N ALA A 212 -3.03 -12.19 -9.15
CA ALA A 212 -4.45 -12.49 -9.29
C ALA A 212 -4.70 -13.14 -10.65
N LEU A 213 -5.12 -14.40 -10.64
CA LEU A 213 -5.36 -15.20 -11.85
C LEU A 213 -6.85 -15.49 -12.00
N CYS A 214 -7.39 -15.23 -13.19
CA CYS A 214 -8.73 -15.65 -13.58
C CYS A 214 -8.63 -16.67 -14.73
N ALA A 215 -9.08 -17.90 -14.50
CA ALA A 215 -9.14 -18.89 -15.55
C ALA A 215 -10.31 -18.57 -16.50
N LEU A 216 -10.01 -18.28 -17.76
CA LEU A 216 -11.02 -18.03 -18.80
C LEU A 216 -11.60 -19.34 -19.33
N GLU A 217 -10.82 -20.41 -19.29
CA GLU A 217 -11.22 -21.76 -19.64
C GLU A 217 -10.80 -22.73 -18.53
N LEU A 218 -11.76 -23.45 -17.96
CA LEU A 218 -11.49 -24.45 -16.95
C LEU A 218 -11.13 -25.77 -17.64
N SER A 219 -9.84 -26.03 -17.79
CA SER A 219 -9.33 -27.37 -18.03
C SER A 219 -8.61 -27.85 -16.77
N LEU A 220 -9.19 -28.78 -16.05
CA LEU A 220 -8.62 -29.36 -14.83
C LEU A 220 -7.26 -30.06 -15.07
N ILE A 221 -6.96 -30.44 -16.30
CA ILE A 221 -5.67 -31.04 -16.68
C ILE A 221 -4.52 -30.02 -16.76
N HIS A 222 -4.81 -28.73 -16.68
CA HIS A 222 -3.81 -27.67 -16.68
C HIS A 222 -3.58 -27.05 -15.30
N ILE A 223 -4.32 -27.47 -14.29
CA ILE A 223 -3.95 -27.24 -12.90
C ILE A 223 -2.84 -28.22 -12.59
N SER A 224 -1.60 -27.84 -12.93
CA SER A 224 -0.46 -28.65 -12.56
C SER A 224 -0.35 -28.62 -11.04
N GLU A 225 -0.67 -29.75 -10.43
CA GLU A 225 -0.19 -30.01 -9.08
C GLU A 225 1.34 -29.87 -9.08
N PRO A 226 1.95 -29.22 -8.10
CA PRO A 226 3.39 -29.21 -7.95
C PRO A 226 3.83 -30.57 -7.41
N THR A 227 3.69 -31.63 -8.24
CA THR A 227 4.05 -33.01 -7.87
C THR A 227 5.47 -33.39 -8.28
N ARG A 228 6.25 -32.45 -8.81
CA ARG A 228 7.68 -32.67 -9.01
C ARG A 228 8.47 -31.89 -7.96
N PRO A 229 9.17 -32.59 -7.03
CA PRO A 229 10.15 -31.90 -6.21
C PRO A 229 11.19 -31.29 -7.15
N LEU A 230 11.31 -29.97 -7.12
CA LEU A 230 12.42 -29.25 -7.72
C LEU A 230 13.65 -29.62 -6.90
N TYR A 231 14.43 -30.56 -7.38
CA TYR A 231 15.79 -30.74 -6.87
C TYR A 231 16.60 -29.54 -7.34
N ILE A 232 16.89 -28.65 -6.42
CA ILE A 232 17.89 -27.59 -6.62
C ILE A 232 19.23 -28.28 -6.42
N SER A 233 19.97 -28.51 -7.49
CA SER A 233 21.36 -28.92 -7.46
C SER A 233 22.28 -27.76 -7.23
#